data_ce29534a7b4c39fd10f60eaeab9f5476
#
_entry.id   ce29534a7b4c39fd10f60eaeab9f5476
#
_cell.length_a   1.000
_cell.length_b   1.000
_cell.length_c   1.000
_cell.angle_alpha   90.00
_cell.angle_beta   90.00
_cell.angle_gamma   90.00
#
_symmetry.space_group_name_H-M   'P 1'
#
loop_
_entity.id
_entity.type
_entity.pdbx_description
1 polymer ?
#
loop_
_entity_poly.entity_id
_entity_poly.type
_entity_poly.pdbx_seq_one_letter_code
_entity_poly.pdbx_strand_id
1 'polypeptide(L)'
;MPLVAHSKLPTFSDLRNQGHEVLTLDRAVHQDIRELHIGFLNMMPDAALRATERQFIRLVGSCNRIAQFFVYPFSLPALDRSRDTLGYIERYYSDFETLRDTGLDALIITGANVANPKLEDEAFWEPLMDVVDWAWDNVASILCSCLATHAVLKHFHGIDRQPLPKKRWGVYSHRVSATDHPLLRDINTRFDVPHSRYNDISRAQLEAAGLKILAESAEGGVHMAASPDQFRAIYMQGHPEYDANSLLKEYRRELYRYANRERDKLPPLPENYFSGEAERCALAALDAAGQARETGAAYDDTLEADVDGLLDNTWGDTAKAIINNWLGLVYGVTNLDRKQQFMPGVDPDDPLSLKERK
;
A
#
# COMPACT_ATOMS: atom_id res chain seq x y z
N MET A 1 15.55 -6.54 14.03
CA MET A 1 14.30 -6.08 13.39
C MET A 1 13.10 -6.64 14.12
N PRO A 2 11.98 -5.90 14.12
CA PRO A 2 10.80 -6.29 14.91
C PRO A 2 9.87 -7.32 14.24
N LEU A 3 10.07 -7.68 12.95
CA LEU A 3 9.20 -8.62 12.24
C LEU A 3 9.37 -10.04 12.76
N VAL A 4 8.28 -10.73 13.08
CA VAL A 4 8.28 -12.11 13.60
C VAL A 4 7.72 -13.09 12.57
N ALA A 5 8.47 -14.14 12.27
CA ALA A 5 7.99 -15.27 11.46
C ALA A 5 7.13 -16.19 12.33
N HIS A 6 5.87 -15.84 12.52
CA HIS A 6 4.91 -16.59 13.34
C HIS A 6 4.16 -17.67 12.56
N SER A 7 4.37 -17.75 11.24
CA SER A 7 3.74 -18.72 10.35
C SER A 7 4.75 -19.23 9.30
N LYS A 8 4.30 -20.15 8.43
CA LYS A 8 5.11 -20.67 7.31
C LYS A 8 5.00 -19.83 6.05
N LEU A 9 4.59 -18.56 6.12
CA LEU A 9 4.50 -17.65 4.98
C LEU A 9 5.86 -17.54 4.28
N PRO A 10 5.96 -17.82 2.96
CA PRO A 10 7.24 -17.80 2.24
C PRO A 10 7.97 -16.47 2.31
N THR A 11 7.25 -15.36 2.34
CA THR A 11 7.80 -13.99 2.43
C THR A 11 8.76 -13.81 3.61
N PHE A 12 8.56 -14.49 4.74
CA PHE A 12 9.50 -14.40 5.86
C PHE A 12 10.88 -15.00 5.52
N SER A 13 10.90 -16.09 4.77
CA SER A 13 12.14 -16.71 4.30
C SER A 13 12.80 -15.88 3.21
N ASP A 14 12.03 -15.34 2.28
CA ASP A 14 12.53 -14.49 1.20
C ASP A 14 13.18 -13.22 1.75
N LEU A 15 12.58 -12.59 2.74
CA LEU A 15 13.15 -11.42 3.41
C LEU A 15 14.46 -11.74 4.14
N ARG A 16 14.56 -12.90 4.81
CA ARG A 16 15.84 -13.35 5.40
C ARG A 16 16.92 -13.54 4.35
N ASN A 17 16.59 -14.18 3.23
CA ASN A 17 17.53 -14.41 2.13
C ASN A 17 18.01 -13.10 1.49
N GLN A 18 17.20 -12.03 1.57
CA GLN A 18 17.55 -10.67 1.14
C GLN A 18 18.33 -9.88 2.21
N GLY A 19 18.72 -10.51 3.33
CA GLY A 19 19.51 -9.89 4.38
C GLY A 19 18.68 -9.12 5.42
N HIS A 20 17.35 -9.22 5.38
CA HIS A 20 16.50 -8.65 6.43
C HIS A 20 16.49 -9.56 7.66
N GLU A 21 16.60 -8.96 8.84
CA GLU A 21 16.43 -9.71 10.08
C GLU A 21 14.93 -9.98 10.31
N VAL A 22 14.58 -11.25 10.48
CA VAL A 22 13.24 -11.71 10.83
C VAL A 22 13.38 -12.67 12.01
N LEU A 23 12.78 -12.34 13.14
CA LEU A 23 12.82 -13.18 14.35
C LEU A 23 12.10 -14.50 14.10
N THR A 24 12.57 -15.58 14.71
CA THR A 24 11.76 -16.80 14.86
C THR A 24 10.74 -16.58 15.98
N LEU A 25 9.61 -17.30 15.93
CA LEU A 25 8.61 -17.24 16.99
C LEU A 25 9.21 -17.62 18.35
N ASP A 26 10.02 -18.69 18.39
CA ASP A 26 10.71 -19.14 19.61
C ASP A 26 11.57 -18.03 20.22
N ARG A 27 12.34 -17.30 19.39
CA ARG A 27 13.14 -16.18 19.88
C ARG A 27 12.29 -14.99 20.34
N ALA A 28 11.17 -14.74 19.66
CA ALA A 28 10.28 -13.64 19.98
C ALA A 28 9.63 -13.81 21.37
N VAL A 29 9.07 -14.99 21.66
CA VAL A 29 8.40 -15.28 22.94
C VAL A 29 9.33 -15.29 24.16
N HIS A 30 10.65 -15.38 23.94
CA HIS A 30 11.65 -15.26 25.02
C HIS A 30 12.11 -13.83 25.27
N GLN A 31 11.56 -12.85 24.56
CA GLN A 31 11.86 -11.44 24.77
C GLN A 31 10.64 -10.74 25.38
N ASP A 32 10.86 -10.00 26.47
CA ASP A 32 9.83 -9.15 27.08
C ASP A 32 9.68 -7.84 26.30
N ILE A 33 9.17 -7.98 25.05
CA ILE A 33 8.95 -6.87 24.13
C ILE A 33 7.50 -6.91 23.68
N ARG A 34 6.81 -5.76 23.75
CA ARG A 34 5.40 -5.66 23.32
C ARG A 34 5.22 -6.08 21.88
N GLU A 35 4.22 -6.91 21.66
CA GLU A 35 3.77 -7.35 20.35
C GLU A 35 2.75 -6.35 19.77
N LEU A 36 2.79 -6.15 18.45
CA LEU A 36 1.74 -5.50 17.67
C LEU A 36 1.26 -6.45 16.58
N HIS A 37 -0.03 -6.69 16.54
CA HIS A 37 -0.69 -7.60 15.62
C HIS A 37 -1.41 -6.81 14.54
N ILE A 38 -0.92 -6.95 13.31
CA ILE A 38 -1.33 -6.14 12.15
C ILE A 38 -2.03 -7.02 11.15
N GLY A 39 -3.31 -6.78 10.89
CA GLY A 39 -4.01 -7.37 9.76
C GLY A 39 -3.50 -6.78 8.45
N PHE A 40 -3.37 -7.62 7.44
CA PHE A 40 -2.97 -7.19 6.10
C PHE A 40 -3.96 -7.76 5.07
N LEU A 41 -4.98 -6.96 4.74
CA LEU A 41 -5.95 -7.32 3.70
C LEU A 41 -5.34 -7.09 2.32
N ASN A 42 -5.01 -8.19 1.65
CA ASN A 42 -4.41 -8.18 0.33
C ASN A 42 -5.46 -8.48 -0.76
N MET A 43 -5.93 -7.42 -1.41
CA MET A 43 -6.92 -7.50 -2.49
C MET A 43 -6.28 -7.45 -3.88
N MET A 44 -4.96 -7.41 -3.99
CA MET A 44 -4.25 -7.30 -5.25
C MET A 44 -4.52 -8.50 -6.16
N PRO A 45 -4.55 -8.32 -7.50
CA PRO A 45 -4.72 -9.43 -8.43
C PRO A 45 -3.56 -10.42 -8.36
N ASP A 46 -3.77 -11.63 -8.85
CA ASP A 46 -2.83 -12.75 -8.78
C ASP A 46 -1.39 -12.39 -9.15
N ALA A 47 -1.23 -11.66 -10.25
CA ALA A 47 0.09 -11.25 -10.74
C ALA A 47 0.86 -10.32 -9.77
N ALA A 48 0.17 -9.63 -8.88
CA ALA A 48 0.75 -8.66 -7.94
C ALA A 48 0.66 -9.12 -6.47
N LEU A 49 -0.14 -10.14 -6.16
CA LEU A 49 -0.46 -10.56 -4.79
C LEU A 49 0.80 -10.76 -3.94
N ARG A 50 1.72 -11.62 -4.39
CA ARG A 50 2.96 -11.94 -3.64
C ARG A 50 3.95 -10.76 -3.59
N ALA A 51 4.00 -9.97 -4.67
CA ALA A 51 4.89 -8.80 -4.70
C ALA A 51 4.44 -7.76 -3.67
N THR A 52 3.14 -7.44 -3.64
CA THR A 52 2.54 -6.50 -2.70
C THR A 52 2.64 -7.01 -1.25
N GLU A 53 2.39 -8.30 -1.02
CA GLU A 53 2.60 -8.93 0.28
C GLU A 53 4.03 -8.70 0.79
N ARG A 54 5.05 -9.03 -0.02
CA ARG A 54 6.46 -8.82 0.34
C ARG A 54 6.76 -7.35 0.59
N GLN A 55 6.25 -6.43 -0.24
CA GLN A 55 6.50 -4.99 -0.12
C GLN A 55 5.99 -4.44 1.22
N PHE A 56 4.74 -4.72 1.59
CA PHE A 56 4.18 -4.24 2.86
C PHE A 56 4.81 -4.92 4.08
N ILE A 57 5.01 -6.25 4.04
CA ILE A 57 5.65 -6.96 5.16
C ILE A 57 7.10 -6.48 5.37
N ARG A 58 7.84 -6.22 4.28
CA ARG A 58 9.19 -5.63 4.37
C ARG A 58 9.13 -4.22 4.96
N LEU A 59 8.18 -3.40 4.53
CA LEU A 59 8.03 -2.03 5.00
C LEU A 59 7.74 -1.99 6.50
N VAL A 60 6.78 -2.78 6.99
CA VAL A 60 6.51 -2.99 8.42
C VAL A 60 7.77 -3.52 9.13
N GLY A 61 8.41 -4.53 8.57
CA GLY A 61 9.62 -5.13 9.13
C GLY A 61 10.82 -4.19 9.21
N SER A 62 10.84 -3.10 8.45
CA SER A 62 11.93 -2.11 8.47
C SER A 62 11.80 -1.06 9.58
N CYS A 63 10.73 -1.09 10.37
CA CYS A 63 10.42 -0.13 11.42
C CYS A 63 11.24 -0.34 12.71
N ASN A 64 10.95 0.44 13.74
CA ASN A 64 11.65 0.50 15.01
C ASN A 64 11.75 -0.88 15.72
N ARG A 65 12.83 -1.07 16.49
CA ARG A 65 13.16 -2.34 17.17
C ARG A 65 12.55 -2.47 18.56
N ILE A 66 11.73 -1.51 19.01
CA ILE A 66 11.13 -1.52 20.35
C ILE A 66 9.83 -2.32 20.46
N ALA A 67 9.27 -2.77 19.32
CA ALA A 67 8.09 -3.61 19.26
C ALA A 67 8.35 -4.83 18.37
N GLN A 68 7.61 -5.91 18.58
CA GLN A 68 7.58 -7.08 17.71
C GLN A 68 6.33 -7.03 16.84
N PHE A 69 6.47 -7.18 15.51
CA PHE A 69 5.35 -7.09 14.57
C PHE A 69 4.96 -8.46 14.04
N PHE A 70 3.70 -8.80 14.28
CA PHE A 70 3.02 -9.99 13.77
C PHE A 70 2.08 -9.55 12.65
N VAL A 71 2.42 -9.83 11.40
CA VAL A 71 1.63 -9.43 10.24
C VAL A 71 0.85 -10.64 9.72
N TYR A 72 -0.49 -10.49 9.69
CA TYR A 72 -1.43 -11.53 9.30
C TYR A 72 -2.05 -11.21 7.94
N PRO A 73 -1.53 -11.75 6.83
CA PRO A 73 -2.17 -11.58 5.54
C PRO A 73 -3.48 -12.35 5.49
N PHE A 74 -4.51 -11.75 4.92
CA PHE A 74 -5.79 -12.35 4.59
C PHE A 74 -6.36 -11.76 3.30
N SER A 75 -7.38 -12.37 2.73
CA SER A 75 -8.00 -11.95 1.46
C SER A 75 -9.51 -12.13 1.52
N LEU A 76 -10.24 -11.40 0.66
CA LEU A 76 -11.70 -11.54 0.59
C LEU A 76 -12.08 -12.72 -0.31
N PRO A 77 -13.06 -13.55 0.09
CA PRO A 77 -13.54 -14.67 -0.73
C PRO A 77 -14.17 -14.25 -2.06
N ALA A 78 -14.69 -13.01 -2.13
CA ALA A 78 -15.36 -12.48 -3.32
C ALA A 78 -14.41 -12.06 -4.46
N LEU A 79 -13.09 -12.11 -4.25
CA LEU A 79 -12.10 -11.79 -5.27
C LEU A 79 -11.89 -12.99 -6.19
N ASP A 80 -12.01 -12.75 -7.52
CA ASP A 80 -11.70 -13.76 -8.52
C ASP A 80 -10.21 -14.10 -8.52
N ARG A 81 -9.91 -15.41 -8.39
CA ARG A 81 -8.55 -15.93 -8.20
C ARG A 81 -8.32 -17.17 -9.04
N SER A 82 -7.11 -17.32 -9.57
CA SER A 82 -6.68 -18.58 -10.15
C SER A 82 -6.58 -19.66 -9.07
N ARG A 83 -6.63 -20.93 -9.49
CA ARG A 83 -6.50 -22.09 -8.62
C ARG A 83 -5.18 -22.08 -7.83
N ASP A 84 -4.09 -21.64 -8.46
CA ASP A 84 -2.77 -21.57 -7.82
C ASP A 84 -2.74 -20.50 -6.73
N THR A 85 -3.35 -19.34 -6.97
CA THR A 85 -3.47 -18.26 -5.98
C THR A 85 -4.38 -18.65 -4.84
N LEU A 86 -5.51 -19.32 -5.10
CA LEU A 86 -6.37 -19.86 -4.05
C LEU A 86 -5.61 -20.85 -3.16
N GLY A 87 -4.89 -21.81 -3.75
CA GLY A 87 -4.08 -22.76 -2.97
C GLY A 87 -2.96 -22.09 -2.16
N TYR A 88 -2.42 -20.96 -2.63
CA TYR A 88 -1.47 -20.16 -1.84
C TYR A 88 -2.16 -19.48 -0.66
N ILE A 89 -3.31 -18.83 -0.89
CA ILE A 89 -4.10 -18.15 0.15
C ILE A 89 -4.56 -19.16 1.21
N GLU A 90 -5.17 -20.27 0.83
CA GLU A 90 -5.61 -21.31 1.74
C GLU A 90 -4.49 -21.86 2.62
N ARG A 91 -3.28 -21.93 2.09
CA ARG A 91 -2.13 -22.49 2.80
C ARG A 91 -1.42 -21.52 3.73
N TYR A 92 -1.41 -20.24 3.40
CA TYR A 92 -0.52 -19.26 4.03
C TYR A 92 -1.21 -18.04 4.63
N TYR A 93 -2.43 -17.71 4.20
CA TYR A 93 -3.17 -16.57 4.71
C TYR A 93 -4.04 -16.96 5.89
N SER A 94 -4.31 -15.99 6.74
CA SER A 94 -5.21 -16.17 7.88
C SER A 94 -6.66 -16.08 7.44
N ASP A 95 -7.55 -16.74 8.17
CA ASP A 95 -8.97 -16.54 8.08
C ASP A 95 -9.38 -15.27 8.83
N PHE A 96 -10.23 -14.43 8.24
CA PHE A 96 -10.63 -13.16 8.84
C PHE A 96 -11.46 -13.33 10.11
N GLU A 97 -12.34 -14.34 10.19
CA GLU A 97 -13.13 -14.59 11.40
C GLU A 97 -12.22 -14.95 12.59
N THR A 98 -11.17 -15.72 12.34
CA THR A 98 -10.15 -16.02 13.36
C THR A 98 -9.44 -14.74 13.83
N LEU A 99 -9.14 -13.80 12.93
CA LEU A 99 -8.53 -12.51 13.28
C LEU A 99 -9.49 -11.62 14.07
N ARG A 100 -10.78 -11.61 13.73
CA ARG A 100 -11.82 -10.91 14.49
C ARG A 100 -11.89 -11.43 15.92
N ASP A 101 -11.87 -12.75 16.09
CA ASP A 101 -11.97 -13.38 17.41
C ASP A 101 -10.73 -13.14 18.27
N THR A 102 -9.56 -13.05 17.67
CA THR A 102 -8.29 -12.83 18.40
C THR A 102 -7.96 -11.35 18.62
N GLY A 103 -8.52 -10.46 17.80
CA GLY A 103 -8.26 -9.02 17.80
C GLY A 103 -6.96 -8.63 17.07
N LEU A 104 -6.92 -7.39 16.62
CA LEU A 104 -5.80 -6.77 15.92
C LEU A 104 -5.54 -5.36 16.48
N ASP A 105 -4.29 -4.89 16.41
CA ASP A 105 -3.91 -3.53 16.80
C ASP A 105 -4.11 -2.53 15.66
N ALA A 106 -3.88 -2.96 14.43
CA ALA A 106 -3.98 -2.14 13.23
C ALA A 106 -4.35 -2.98 12.00
N LEU A 107 -4.83 -2.31 10.95
CA LEU A 107 -5.17 -2.94 9.68
C LEU A 107 -4.53 -2.17 8.51
N ILE A 108 -3.91 -2.89 7.58
CA ILE A 108 -3.46 -2.37 6.28
C ILE A 108 -4.38 -2.98 5.21
N ILE A 109 -4.90 -2.14 4.30
CA ILE A 109 -5.75 -2.56 3.19
C ILE A 109 -5.09 -2.12 1.87
N THR A 110 -4.87 -3.08 0.96
CA THR A 110 -4.24 -2.80 -0.34
C THR A 110 -5.25 -2.32 -1.39
N GLY A 111 -4.75 -1.89 -2.54
CA GLY A 111 -5.55 -1.72 -3.74
C GLY A 111 -6.13 -3.03 -4.27
N ALA A 112 -7.02 -2.90 -5.24
CA ALA A 112 -7.62 -3.99 -5.99
C ALA A 112 -7.79 -3.59 -7.46
N ASN A 113 -7.98 -4.56 -8.35
CA ASN A 113 -8.49 -4.30 -9.67
C ASN A 113 -10.00 -4.06 -9.60
N VAL A 114 -10.48 -3.14 -10.43
CA VAL A 114 -11.91 -2.82 -10.56
C VAL A 114 -12.37 -3.09 -11.98
N ALA A 115 -13.56 -3.65 -12.11
CA ALA A 115 -14.24 -3.88 -13.37
C ALA A 115 -15.35 -2.84 -13.61
N ASN A 116 -15.94 -2.32 -12.54
CA ASN A 116 -17.10 -1.45 -12.59
C ASN A 116 -16.72 0.02 -12.39
N PRO A 117 -17.42 0.96 -13.04
CA PRO A 117 -17.23 2.40 -12.82
C PRO A 117 -17.51 2.81 -11.36
N LYS A 118 -18.55 2.26 -10.76
CA LYS A 118 -18.91 2.43 -9.35
C LYS A 118 -18.28 1.34 -8.52
N LEU A 119 -17.70 1.70 -7.38
CA LEU A 119 -17.08 0.75 -6.46
C LEU A 119 -18.12 -0.13 -5.76
N GLU A 120 -19.29 0.41 -5.51
CA GLU A 120 -20.40 -0.29 -4.88
C GLU A 120 -20.95 -1.46 -5.72
N ASP A 121 -20.67 -1.47 -7.03
CA ASP A 121 -21.06 -2.55 -7.94
C ASP A 121 -20.01 -3.69 -8.02
N GLU A 122 -18.87 -3.55 -7.31
CA GLU A 122 -17.84 -4.58 -7.25
C GLU A 122 -18.25 -5.73 -6.31
N ALA A 123 -17.97 -6.96 -6.70
CA ALA A 123 -18.31 -8.14 -5.89
C ALA A 123 -17.64 -8.13 -4.49
N PHE A 124 -16.50 -7.46 -4.36
CA PHE A 124 -15.80 -7.33 -3.09
C PHE A 124 -16.31 -6.19 -2.20
N TRP A 125 -17.25 -5.36 -2.67
CA TRP A 125 -17.68 -4.15 -1.94
C TRP A 125 -18.24 -4.48 -0.56
N GLU A 126 -19.32 -5.26 -0.49
CA GLU A 126 -19.93 -5.62 0.81
C GLU A 126 -18.95 -6.35 1.74
N PRO A 127 -18.20 -7.40 1.29
CA PRO A 127 -17.19 -8.03 2.13
C PRO A 127 -16.08 -7.10 2.60
N LEU A 128 -15.70 -6.10 1.79
CA LEU A 128 -14.72 -5.09 2.20
C LEU A 128 -15.30 -4.17 3.26
N MET A 129 -16.55 -3.72 3.10
CA MET A 129 -17.18 -2.83 4.08
C MET A 129 -17.39 -3.51 5.42
N ASP A 130 -17.74 -4.81 5.44
CA ASP A 130 -17.81 -5.60 6.67
C ASP A 130 -16.47 -5.62 7.44
N VAL A 131 -15.37 -5.77 6.71
CA VAL A 131 -14.01 -5.69 7.30
C VAL A 131 -13.70 -4.28 7.81
N VAL A 132 -14.03 -3.26 7.03
CA VAL A 132 -13.75 -1.85 7.34
C VAL A 132 -14.56 -1.39 8.56
N ASP A 133 -15.85 -1.73 8.64
CA ASP A 133 -16.72 -1.38 9.77
C ASP A 133 -16.24 -2.07 11.05
N TRP A 134 -15.93 -3.37 10.96
CA TRP A 134 -15.32 -4.06 12.11
C TRP A 134 -13.99 -3.40 12.52
N ALA A 135 -13.12 -3.09 11.57
CA ALA A 135 -11.84 -2.48 11.88
C ALA A 135 -11.99 -1.09 12.50
N TRP A 136 -12.96 -0.30 12.04
CA TRP A 136 -13.26 1.00 12.62
C TRP A 136 -13.56 0.93 14.11
N ASP A 137 -14.24 -0.11 14.57
CA ASP A 137 -14.62 -0.28 15.98
C ASP A 137 -13.58 -1.04 16.82
N ASN A 138 -12.65 -1.75 16.18
CA ASN A 138 -11.80 -2.71 16.89
C ASN A 138 -10.29 -2.45 16.78
N VAL A 139 -9.79 -1.77 15.73
CA VAL A 139 -8.36 -1.48 15.61
C VAL A 139 -8.05 0.00 15.83
N ALA A 140 -6.87 0.30 16.36
CA ALA A 140 -6.48 1.67 16.66
C ALA A 140 -6.35 2.55 15.39
N SER A 141 -5.91 1.97 14.27
CA SER A 141 -5.77 2.70 13.00
C SER A 141 -5.80 1.78 11.79
N ILE A 142 -6.44 2.26 10.71
CA ILE A 142 -6.52 1.63 9.40
C ILE A 142 -5.65 2.41 8.41
N LEU A 143 -4.75 1.74 7.69
CA LEU A 143 -3.97 2.32 6.61
C LEU A 143 -4.51 1.82 5.27
N CYS A 144 -5.08 2.73 4.49
CA CYS A 144 -5.67 2.45 3.19
C CYS A 144 -4.69 2.83 2.07
N SER A 145 -4.39 1.90 1.16
CA SER A 145 -3.52 2.12 0.02
C SER A 145 -4.29 2.09 -1.30
N CYS A 146 -4.08 3.11 -2.14
CA CYS A 146 -4.61 3.25 -3.50
C CYS A 146 -6.14 3.09 -3.55
N LEU A 147 -6.66 2.00 -4.16
CA LEU A 147 -8.10 1.78 -4.29
C LEU A 147 -8.81 1.69 -2.95
N ALA A 148 -8.21 1.07 -1.94
CA ALA A 148 -8.79 1.02 -0.60
C ALA A 148 -9.06 2.43 -0.04
N THR A 149 -8.19 3.41 -0.33
CA THR A 149 -8.44 4.82 -0.01
C THR A 149 -9.76 5.30 -0.62
N HIS A 150 -9.99 5.03 -1.90
CA HIS A 150 -11.20 5.45 -2.57
C HIS A 150 -12.45 4.75 -2.04
N ALA A 151 -12.36 3.45 -1.76
CA ALA A 151 -13.47 2.67 -1.23
C ALA A 151 -13.88 3.12 0.18
N VAL A 152 -12.90 3.27 1.08
CA VAL A 152 -13.17 3.67 2.48
C VAL A 152 -13.64 5.13 2.57
N LEU A 153 -13.09 6.04 1.73
CA LEU A 153 -13.59 7.41 1.62
C LEU A 153 -15.01 7.48 1.07
N LYS A 154 -15.38 6.61 0.13
CA LYS A 154 -16.76 6.49 -0.35
C LYS A 154 -17.69 6.00 0.76
N HIS A 155 -17.28 4.97 1.49
CA HIS A 155 -18.07 4.38 2.57
C HIS A 155 -18.35 5.36 3.72
N PHE A 156 -17.29 5.93 4.31
CA PHE A 156 -17.45 6.80 5.48
C PHE A 156 -17.86 8.23 5.18
N HIS A 157 -17.53 8.76 4.00
CA HIS A 157 -17.70 10.19 3.69
C HIS A 157 -18.53 10.44 2.43
N GLY A 158 -19.01 9.40 1.73
CA GLY A 158 -19.77 9.54 0.49
C GLY A 158 -18.96 10.16 -0.68
N ILE A 159 -17.63 10.15 -0.62
CA ILE A 159 -16.77 10.79 -1.62
C ILE A 159 -16.60 9.87 -2.83
N ASP A 160 -17.10 10.31 -3.99
CA ASP A 160 -16.88 9.62 -5.25
C ASP A 160 -15.51 9.95 -5.85
N ARG A 161 -14.79 8.91 -6.27
CA ARG A 161 -13.56 9.06 -7.07
C ARG A 161 -13.88 9.66 -8.44
N GLN A 162 -12.98 10.48 -8.96
CA GLN A 162 -13.13 11.11 -10.26
C GLN A 162 -12.14 10.52 -11.26
N PRO A 163 -12.58 10.15 -12.48
CA PRO A 163 -11.68 9.64 -13.50
C PRO A 163 -10.69 10.71 -13.94
N LEU A 164 -9.43 10.34 -14.07
CA LEU A 164 -8.38 11.20 -14.61
C LEU A 164 -8.41 11.17 -16.15
N PRO A 165 -8.08 12.27 -16.83
CA PRO A 165 -7.99 12.32 -18.30
C PRO A 165 -6.95 11.33 -18.86
N LYS A 166 -5.88 11.08 -18.11
CA LYS A 166 -4.85 10.07 -18.38
C LYS A 166 -4.44 9.37 -17.10
N LYS A 167 -3.93 8.16 -17.20
CA LYS A 167 -3.36 7.44 -16.05
C LYS A 167 -2.29 8.34 -15.39
N ARG A 168 -2.41 8.59 -14.10
CA ARG A 168 -1.33 9.16 -13.30
C ARG A 168 -0.36 8.03 -12.99
N TRP A 169 0.75 8.01 -13.72
CA TRP A 169 1.66 6.89 -13.75
C TRP A 169 3.11 7.37 -13.79
N GLY A 170 3.83 7.18 -12.71
CA GLY A 170 5.19 7.67 -12.57
C GLY A 170 5.54 8.00 -11.13
N VAL A 171 6.62 8.76 -10.94
CA VAL A 171 7.12 9.24 -9.65
C VAL A 171 6.92 10.76 -9.56
N TYR A 172 6.24 11.20 -8.50
CA TYR A 172 5.90 12.62 -8.34
C TYR A 172 6.41 13.15 -7.02
N SER A 173 6.94 14.39 -7.06
CA SER A 173 7.44 15.07 -5.87
C SER A 173 6.27 15.67 -5.08
N HIS A 174 6.20 15.33 -3.79
CA HIS A 174 5.17 15.77 -2.86
C HIS A 174 5.75 16.67 -1.78
N ARG A 175 4.92 17.54 -1.22
CA ARG A 175 5.25 18.37 -0.06
C ARG A 175 4.39 17.97 1.12
N VAL A 176 5.00 18.04 2.30
CA VAL A 176 4.29 17.98 3.58
C VAL A 176 3.39 19.21 3.70
N SER A 177 2.08 18.99 3.94
CA SER A 177 1.07 20.04 4.14
C SER A 177 0.77 20.32 5.61
N ALA A 178 1.03 19.33 6.50
CA ALA A 178 0.78 19.41 7.94
C ALA A 178 2.08 19.07 8.71
N THR A 179 2.97 20.04 8.83
CA THR A 179 4.33 19.85 9.42
C THR A 179 4.32 19.52 10.91
N ASP A 180 3.22 19.82 11.60
CA ASP A 180 2.99 19.56 13.02
C ASP A 180 2.39 18.17 13.31
N HIS A 181 1.95 17.46 12.27
CA HIS A 181 1.32 16.16 12.44
C HIS A 181 2.36 15.08 12.80
N PRO A 182 2.14 14.30 13.89
CA PRO A 182 3.14 13.35 14.39
C PRO A 182 3.48 12.21 13.41
N LEU A 183 2.58 11.88 12.49
CA LEU A 183 2.82 10.92 11.41
C LEU A 183 3.96 11.37 10.47
N LEU A 184 4.19 12.68 10.36
CA LEU A 184 5.17 13.30 9.46
C LEU A 184 6.44 13.77 10.19
N ARG A 185 6.61 13.33 11.44
CA ARG A 185 7.81 13.68 12.22
C ARG A 185 9.06 13.09 11.57
N ASP A 186 10.12 13.90 11.54
CA ASP A 186 11.46 13.50 11.10
C ASP A 186 11.54 12.96 9.65
N ILE A 187 10.58 13.36 8.79
CA ILE A 187 10.64 13.09 7.35
C ILE A 187 11.09 14.34 6.58
N ASN A 188 11.54 14.12 5.34
CA ASN A 188 11.80 15.22 4.44
C ASN A 188 10.50 16.01 4.15
N THR A 189 10.55 17.33 4.20
CA THR A 189 9.40 18.19 3.87
C THR A 189 9.01 18.14 2.40
N ARG A 190 9.88 17.57 1.56
CA ARG A 190 9.66 17.25 0.15
C ARG A 190 10.21 15.85 -0.11
N PHE A 191 9.40 14.98 -0.73
CA PHE A 191 9.74 13.60 -1.03
C PHE A 191 8.97 13.09 -2.25
N ASP A 192 9.49 12.05 -2.87
CA ASP A 192 8.88 11.46 -4.05
C ASP A 192 7.92 10.32 -3.65
N VAL A 193 6.92 10.08 -4.50
CA VAL A 193 5.95 8.97 -4.35
C VAL A 193 5.61 8.40 -5.72
N PRO A 194 5.68 7.07 -5.90
CA PRO A 194 5.15 6.39 -7.07
C PRO A 194 3.61 6.44 -7.11
N HIS A 195 3.05 6.67 -8.27
CA HIS A 195 1.61 6.58 -8.54
C HIS A 195 1.32 5.70 -9.74
N SER A 196 0.21 4.94 -9.67
CA SER A 196 -0.30 4.13 -10.77
C SER A 196 -1.82 4.05 -10.69
N ARG A 197 -2.54 5.10 -11.10
CA ARG A 197 -3.99 5.20 -10.92
C ARG A 197 -4.70 5.93 -12.03
N TYR A 198 -5.95 5.54 -12.30
CA TYR A 198 -6.84 6.15 -13.28
C TYR A 198 -7.88 7.09 -12.67
N ASN A 199 -7.98 7.11 -11.35
CA ASN A 199 -8.94 7.93 -10.62
C ASN A 199 -8.22 8.76 -9.57
N ASP A 200 -8.87 9.85 -9.14
CA ASP A 200 -8.39 10.78 -8.12
C ASP A 200 -9.50 11.13 -7.12
N ILE A 201 -9.11 11.47 -5.92
CA ILE A 201 -9.92 12.22 -4.98
C ILE A 201 -9.19 13.52 -4.71
N SER A 202 -9.84 14.62 -5.06
CA SER A 202 -9.24 15.95 -5.02
C SER A 202 -9.12 16.49 -3.60
N ARG A 203 -8.20 17.45 -3.41
CA ARG A 203 -8.06 18.21 -2.17
C ARG A 203 -9.40 18.79 -1.71
N ALA A 204 -10.15 19.42 -2.61
CA ALA A 204 -11.43 20.07 -2.27
C ALA A 204 -12.47 19.09 -1.72
N GLN A 205 -12.53 17.86 -2.28
CA GLN A 205 -13.43 16.81 -1.77
C GLN A 205 -13.04 16.37 -0.36
N LEU A 206 -11.75 16.18 -0.12
CA LEU A 206 -11.22 15.76 1.19
C LEU A 206 -11.47 16.85 2.26
N GLU A 207 -11.17 18.11 1.95
CA GLU A 207 -11.39 19.24 2.87
C GLU A 207 -12.87 19.45 3.16
N ALA A 208 -13.76 19.31 2.17
CA ALA A 208 -15.20 19.42 2.36
C ALA A 208 -15.75 18.35 3.31
N ALA A 209 -15.11 17.19 3.40
CA ALA A 209 -15.45 16.11 4.32
C ALA A 209 -14.70 16.20 5.68
N GLY A 210 -13.94 17.28 5.91
CA GLY A 210 -13.22 17.51 7.16
C GLY A 210 -11.95 16.69 7.35
N LEU A 211 -11.43 16.06 6.29
CA LEU A 211 -10.19 15.28 6.36
C LEU A 211 -8.96 16.21 6.45
N LYS A 212 -7.94 15.76 7.16
CA LYS A 212 -6.66 16.46 7.27
C LYS A 212 -5.74 16.09 6.12
N ILE A 213 -5.39 17.04 5.25
CA ILE A 213 -4.38 16.82 4.21
C ILE A 213 -3.00 16.78 4.85
N LEU A 214 -2.25 15.70 4.59
CA LEU A 214 -0.93 15.47 5.16
C LEU A 214 0.21 15.72 4.16
N ALA A 215 0.05 15.26 2.91
CA ALA A 215 1.03 15.46 1.85
C ALA A 215 0.36 15.54 0.49
N GLU A 216 0.83 16.46 -0.35
CA GLU A 216 0.28 16.71 -1.68
C GLU A 216 1.35 17.15 -2.70
N SER A 217 0.97 17.07 -3.97
CA SER A 217 1.77 17.49 -5.13
C SER A 217 0.90 18.30 -6.09
N ALA A 218 1.48 19.29 -6.75
CA ALA A 218 0.79 20.02 -7.82
C ALA A 218 0.46 19.09 -9.01
N GLU A 219 1.34 18.13 -9.30
CA GLU A 219 1.20 17.19 -10.43
C GLU A 219 0.58 15.86 -9.98
N GLY A 220 1.02 15.32 -8.82
CA GLY A 220 0.59 14.05 -8.26
C GLY A 220 -0.75 14.11 -7.49
N GLY A 221 -1.29 15.30 -7.22
CA GLY A 221 -2.48 15.48 -6.38
C GLY A 221 -2.21 15.19 -4.90
N VAL A 222 -3.26 14.99 -4.10
CA VAL A 222 -3.10 14.58 -2.70
C VAL A 222 -2.58 13.15 -2.64
N HIS A 223 -1.46 12.95 -1.97
CA HIS A 223 -0.95 11.61 -1.70
C HIS A 223 -1.53 11.06 -0.41
N MET A 224 -1.50 11.84 0.67
CA MET A 224 -1.84 11.35 1.99
C MET A 224 -2.78 12.30 2.72
N ALA A 225 -3.83 11.73 3.31
CA ALA A 225 -4.78 12.40 4.20
C ALA A 225 -5.10 11.52 5.41
N ALA A 226 -5.66 12.11 6.46
CA ALA A 226 -6.16 11.41 7.64
C ALA A 226 -7.64 11.72 7.87
N SER A 227 -8.35 10.80 8.55
CA SER A 227 -9.71 10.98 9.03
C SER A 227 -9.85 12.24 9.91
N PRO A 228 -11.07 12.74 10.18
CA PRO A 228 -11.27 13.96 10.97
C PRO A 228 -10.69 13.93 12.39
N ASP A 229 -10.56 12.73 13.00
CA ASP A 229 -9.81 12.48 14.24
C ASP A 229 -8.30 12.47 14.07
N GLN A 230 -7.81 12.56 12.83
CA GLN A 230 -6.42 12.61 12.37
C GLN A 230 -5.61 11.32 12.53
N PHE A 231 -6.27 10.16 12.84
CA PHE A 231 -5.49 8.93 13.07
C PHE A 231 -6.22 7.62 12.75
N ARG A 232 -7.52 7.49 13.00
CA ARG A 232 -8.23 6.20 12.88
C ARG A 232 -8.22 5.64 11.46
N ALA A 233 -8.16 6.51 10.45
CA ALA A 233 -7.91 6.10 9.07
C ALA A 233 -6.87 7.02 8.41
N ILE A 234 -5.84 6.39 7.82
CA ILE A 234 -4.82 7.04 7.01
C ILE A 234 -5.02 6.62 5.56
N TYR A 235 -5.18 7.60 4.69
CA TYR A 235 -5.51 7.44 3.27
C TYR A 235 -4.31 7.76 2.41
N MET A 236 -3.83 6.80 1.60
CA MET A 236 -2.71 6.99 0.67
C MET A 236 -3.16 6.71 -0.76
N GLN A 237 -3.10 7.70 -1.66
CA GLN A 237 -3.43 7.52 -3.08
C GLN A 237 -2.25 7.03 -3.92
N GLY A 238 -1.01 7.24 -3.49
CA GLY A 238 0.20 6.72 -4.12
C GLY A 238 0.70 5.45 -3.42
N HIS A 239 1.81 4.92 -3.93
CA HIS A 239 2.36 3.61 -3.54
C HIS A 239 3.73 3.74 -2.86
N PRO A 240 3.80 4.15 -1.59
CA PRO A 240 5.09 4.26 -0.89
C PRO A 240 5.78 2.89 -0.69
N GLU A 241 5.01 1.79 -0.78
CA GLU A 241 5.48 0.41 -0.65
C GLU A 241 6.27 -0.11 -1.86
N TYR A 242 6.17 0.55 -3.02
CA TYR A 242 6.77 0.05 -4.27
C TYR A 242 8.28 -0.16 -4.18
N ASP A 243 8.74 -1.26 -4.79
CA ASP A 243 10.15 -1.49 -5.11
C ASP A 243 10.59 -0.54 -6.24
N ALA A 244 11.89 -0.28 -6.36
CA ALA A 244 12.45 0.51 -7.44
C ALA A 244 11.97 0.04 -8.83
N ASN A 245 11.81 -1.28 -9.03
CA ASN A 245 11.39 -1.87 -10.30
C ASN A 245 9.88 -2.11 -10.45
N SER A 246 9.03 -1.61 -9.53
CA SER A 246 7.57 -1.86 -9.61
C SER A 246 6.94 -1.23 -10.84
N LEU A 247 7.25 0.04 -11.12
CA LEU A 247 6.76 0.74 -12.32
C LEU A 247 7.37 0.16 -13.61
N LEU A 248 8.60 -0.34 -13.57
CA LEU A 248 9.21 -1.07 -14.68
C LEU A 248 8.41 -2.32 -15.03
N LYS A 249 8.04 -3.14 -14.04
CA LYS A 249 7.22 -4.36 -14.25
C LYS A 249 5.85 -4.03 -14.84
N GLU A 250 5.22 -2.93 -14.37
CA GLU A 250 3.99 -2.44 -14.99
C GLU A 250 4.22 -2.02 -16.44
N TYR A 251 5.28 -1.28 -16.73
CA TYR A 251 5.60 -0.80 -18.06
C TYR A 251 5.86 -1.96 -19.04
N ARG A 252 6.68 -2.93 -18.65
CA ARG A 252 6.94 -4.14 -19.42
C ARG A 252 5.65 -4.90 -19.75
N ARG A 253 4.77 -5.07 -18.77
CA ARG A 253 3.45 -5.70 -18.98
C ARG A 253 2.64 -4.94 -20.03
N GLU A 254 2.61 -3.62 -19.99
CA GLU A 254 1.87 -2.81 -20.97
C GLU A 254 2.52 -2.85 -22.37
N LEU A 255 3.85 -2.92 -22.47
CA LEU A 255 4.57 -3.16 -23.73
C LEU A 255 4.23 -4.52 -24.33
N TYR A 256 4.26 -5.58 -23.51
CA TYR A 256 3.89 -6.94 -23.92
C TYR A 256 2.45 -7.00 -24.45
N ARG A 257 1.50 -6.41 -23.72
CA ARG A 257 0.10 -6.33 -24.16
C ARG A 257 -0.07 -5.57 -25.46
N TYR A 258 0.69 -4.51 -25.67
CA TYR A 258 0.68 -3.74 -26.90
C TYR A 258 1.25 -4.55 -28.07
N ALA A 259 2.40 -5.18 -27.90
CA ALA A 259 3.04 -6.02 -28.93
C ALA A 259 2.13 -7.17 -29.36
N ASN A 260 1.42 -7.80 -28.42
CA ASN A 260 0.50 -8.92 -28.65
C ASN A 260 -0.93 -8.50 -29.07
N ARG A 261 -1.17 -7.22 -29.35
CA ARG A 261 -2.47 -6.67 -29.77
C ARG A 261 -3.59 -6.82 -28.74
N GLU A 262 -3.24 -7.01 -27.48
CA GLU A 262 -4.19 -7.02 -26.35
C GLU A 262 -4.51 -5.58 -25.88
N ARG A 263 -3.82 -4.61 -26.42
CA ARG A 263 -3.96 -3.18 -26.17
C ARG A 263 -3.77 -2.42 -27.48
N ASP A 264 -4.66 -1.46 -27.79
CA ASP A 264 -4.60 -0.69 -29.05
C ASP A 264 -3.61 0.47 -29.02
N LYS A 265 -3.50 1.14 -27.86
CA LYS A 265 -2.67 2.35 -27.74
C LYS A 265 -1.29 2.01 -27.19
N LEU A 266 -0.27 2.59 -27.80
CA LEU A 266 1.11 2.57 -27.30
C LEU A 266 1.14 3.06 -25.84
N PRO A 267 1.76 2.33 -24.90
CA PRO A 267 1.86 2.81 -23.52
C PRO A 267 2.83 4.01 -23.45
N PRO A 268 2.49 5.09 -22.72
CA PRO A 268 3.46 6.13 -22.42
C PRO A 268 4.51 5.61 -21.45
N LEU A 269 5.68 6.24 -21.39
CA LEU A 269 6.61 5.99 -20.30
C LEU A 269 6.00 6.48 -18.97
N PRO A 270 6.27 5.80 -17.85
CA PRO A 270 5.99 6.33 -16.52
C PRO A 270 6.72 7.68 -16.32
N GLU A 271 5.97 8.71 -15.90
CA GLU A 271 6.48 10.07 -15.75
C GLU A 271 7.54 10.14 -14.63
N ASN A 272 8.65 10.84 -14.86
CA ASN A 272 9.73 11.08 -13.89
C ASN A 272 10.32 9.80 -13.25
N TYR A 273 10.28 8.68 -13.96
CA TYR A 273 10.74 7.39 -13.43
C TYR A 273 12.05 6.92 -14.07
N PHE A 274 12.11 6.92 -15.39
CA PHE A 274 13.33 6.59 -16.10
C PHE A 274 14.20 7.83 -16.28
N SER A 275 15.50 7.68 -16.14
CA SER A 275 16.47 8.75 -16.36
C SER A 275 17.68 8.23 -17.13
N GLY A 276 18.36 9.10 -17.88
CA GLY A 276 19.63 8.82 -18.53
C GLY A 276 19.62 7.56 -19.41
N GLU A 277 20.39 6.55 -19.02
CA GLU A 277 20.52 5.30 -19.77
C GLU A 277 19.25 4.43 -19.66
N ALA A 278 18.64 4.36 -18.48
CA ALA A 278 17.39 3.62 -18.30
C ALA A 278 16.27 4.15 -19.21
N GLU A 279 16.18 5.46 -19.44
CA GLU A 279 15.20 6.06 -20.35
C GLU A 279 15.49 5.65 -21.80
N ARG A 280 16.75 5.63 -22.21
CA ARG A 280 17.13 5.17 -23.58
C ARG A 280 16.76 3.70 -23.80
N CYS A 281 17.02 2.83 -22.84
CA CYS A 281 16.61 1.42 -22.89
C CYS A 281 15.09 1.29 -22.95
N ALA A 282 14.33 2.08 -22.14
CA ALA A 282 12.87 2.05 -22.15
C ALA A 282 12.26 2.52 -23.48
N LEU A 283 12.85 3.52 -24.12
CA LEU A 283 12.45 3.98 -25.46
C LEU A 283 12.79 2.92 -26.52
N ALA A 284 13.95 2.29 -26.46
CA ALA A 284 14.30 1.22 -27.39
C ALA A 284 13.35 0.01 -27.26
N ALA A 285 12.94 -0.35 -26.05
CA ALA A 285 11.95 -1.39 -25.81
C ALA A 285 10.54 -1.02 -26.34
N LEU A 286 10.19 0.27 -26.29
CA LEU A 286 8.96 0.81 -26.86
C LEU A 286 8.94 0.65 -28.37
N ASP A 287 10.04 1.02 -29.07
CA ASP A 287 10.21 0.88 -30.50
C ASP A 287 10.18 -0.61 -30.91
N ALA A 288 10.86 -1.49 -30.16
CA ALA A 288 10.83 -2.93 -30.39
C ALA A 288 9.43 -3.54 -30.26
N ALA A 289 8.65 -3.10 -29.27
CA ALA A 289 7.24 -3.52 -29.12
C ALA A 289 6.37 -3.03 -30.28
N GLY A 290 6.62 -1.83 -30.82
CA GLY A 290 5.99 -1.30 -32.02
C GLY A 290 6.29 -2.16 -33.26
N GLN A 291 7.56 -2.48 -33.49
CA GLN A 291 7.99 -3.35 -34.61
C GLN A 291 7.42 -4.76 -34.50
N ALA A 292 7.42 -5.36 -33.31
CA ALA A 292 6.82 -6.68 -33.08
C ALA A 292 5.34 -6.69 -33.43
N ARG A 293 4.59 -5.65 -33.01
CA ARG A 293 3.17 -5.49 -33.36
C ARG A 293 2.91 -5.36 -34.86
N GLU A 294 3.73 -4.58 -35.58
CA GLU A 294 3.60 -4.36 -37.02
C GLU A 294 3.92 -5.61 -37.83
N THR A 295 4.99 -6.28 -37.50
CA THR A 295 5.50 -7.45 -38.25
C THR A 295 4.82 -8.76 -37.83
N GLY A 296 4.19 -8.83 -36.65
CA GLY A 296 3.68 -10.05 -36.05
C GLY A 296 4.78 -10.96 -35.49
N ALA A 297 5.99 -10.44 -35.31
CA ALA A 297 7.09 -11.16 -34.65
C ALA A 297 6.86 -11.24 -33.15
N ALA A 298 7.50 -12.20 -32.49
CA ALA A 298 7.50 -12.28 -31.02
C ALA A 298 8.23 -11.06 -30.44
N TYR A 299 7.65 -10.44 -29.41
CA TYR A 299 8.31 -9.39 -28.65
C TYR A 299 9.30 -10.00 -27.66
N ASP A 300 10.57 -9.65 -27.81
CA ASP A 300 11.64 -10.05 -26.89
C ASP A 300 11.81 -8.98 -25.81
N ASP A 301 11.43 -9.31 -24.57
CA ASP A 301 11.44 -8.40 -23.44
C ASP A 301 12.75 -8.51 -22.66
N THR A 302 13.75 -7.74 -23.06
CA THR A 302 15.06 -7.65 -22.39
C THR A 302 15.15 -6.50 -21.39
N LEU A 303 14.15 -5.61 -21.36
CA LEU A 303 14.24 -4.32 -20.66
C LEU A 303 14.64 -4.42 -19.18
N GLU A 304 14.16 -5.44 -18.45
CA GLU A 304 14.54 -5.58 -17.03
C GLU A 304 16.04 -5.83 -16.84
N ALA A 305 16.63 -6.66 -17.69
CA ALA A 305 18.07 -6.91 -17.66
C ALA A 305 18.87 -5.68 -18.09
N ASP A 306 18.37 -4.93 -19.07
CA ASP A 306 19.05 -3.74 -19.62
C ASP A 306 19.08 -2.56 -18.63
N VAL A 307 18.12 -2.48 -17.70
CA VAL A 307 18.03 -1.39 -16.70
C VAL A 307 18.37 -1.84 -15.28
N ASP A 308 18.86 -3.06 -15.11
CA ASP A 308 19.27 -3.55 -13.78
C ASP A 308 20.36 -2.65 -13.18
N GLY A 309 20.11 -2.16 -11.95
CA GLY A 309 21.00 -1.22 -11.27
C GLY A 309 20.94 0.24 -11.76
N LEU A 310 20.12 0.57 -12.78
CA LEU A 310 19.95 1.93 -13.29
C LEU A 310 18.72 2.67 -12.73
N LEU A 311 17.88 1.97 -11.94
CA LEU A 311 16.65 2.53 -11.41
C LEU A 311 16.86 3.15 -10.04
N ASP A 312 16.36 4.36 -9.86
CA ASP A 312 16.40 5.07 -8.60
C ASP A 312 15.21 4.68 -7.69
N ASN A 313 15.45 4.70 -6.37
CA ASN A 313 14.42 4.65 -5.36
C ASN A 313 14.53 5.89 -4.47
N THR A 314 13.80 6.93 -4.80
CA THR A 314 13.83 8.23 -4.12
C THR A 314 12.73 8.39 -3.06
N TRP A 315 11.93 7.34 -2.81
CA TRP A 315 10.79 7.36 -1.87
C TRP A 315 10.94 6.42 -0.68
N GLY A 316 11.81 5.42 -0.76
CA GLY A 316 11.87 4.31 0.20
C GLY A 316 12.18 4.73 1.64
N ASP A 317 13.04 5.71 1.84
CA ASP A 317 13.41 6.17 3.19
C ASP A 317 12.26 6.93 3.86
N THR A 318 11.58 7.81 3.11
CA THR A 318 10.39 8.52 3.62
C THR A 318 9.24 7.56 3.88
N ALA A 319 9.02 6.57 3.00
CA ALA A 319 8.02 5.52 3.20
C ALA A 319 8.26 4.76 4.52
N LYS A 320 9.50 4.34 4.78
CA LYS A 320 9.88 3.69 6.05
C LYS A 320 9.62 4.58 7.25
N ALA A 321 9.98 5.86 7.18
CA ALA A 321 9.78 6.80 8.27
C ALA A 321 8.30 7.01 8.58
N ILE A 322 7.44 7.18 7.56
CA ILE A 322 5.99 7.34 7.71
C ILE A 322 5.37 6.09 8.36
N ILE A 323 5.69 4.88 7.86
CA ILE A 323 5.15 3.64 8.43
C ILE A 323 5.68 3.41 9.85
N ASN A 324 6.96 3.74 10.11
CA ASN A 324 7.51 3.69 11.47
C ASN A 324 6.76 4.64 12.43
N ASN A 325 6.48 5.87 11.99
CA ASN A 325 5.71 6.82 12.79
C ASN A 325 4.29 6.32 13.02
N TRP A 326 3.62 5.79 11.98
CA TRP A 326 2.28 5.23 12.11
C TRP A 326 2.23 4.08 13.12
N LEU A 327 3.14 3.11 13.02
CA LEU A 327 3.21 1.99 13.96
C LEU A 327 3.61 2.44 15.38
N GLY A 328 4.45 3.47 15.50
CA GLY A 328 4.78 4.09 16.78
C GLY A 328 3.56 4.76 17.43
N LEU A 329 2.70 5.41 16.64
CA LEU A 329 1.45 5.99 17.12
C LEU A 329 0.44 4.90 17.50
N VAL A 330 0.28 3.85 16.69
CA VAL A 330 -0.52 2.65 17.05
C VAL A 330 -0.06 2.09 18.38
N TYR A 331 1.24 1.84 18.53
CA TYR A 331 1.83 1.36 19.78
C TYR A 331 1.47 2.26 20.98
N GLY A 332 1.45 3.58 20.76
CA GLY A 332 1.19 4.57 21.81
C GLY A 332 -0.25 4.61 22.30
N VAL A 333 -1.23 4.17 21.49
CA VAL A 333 -2.67 4.32 21.82
C VAL A 333 -3.42 3.00 21.96
N THR A 334 -2.94 1.90 21.35
CA THR A 334 -3.64 0.61 21.37
C THR A 334 -3.56 -0.07 22.73
N ASN A 335 -4.60 -0.84 23.11
CA ASN A 335 -4.64 -1.61 24.35
C ASN A 335 -3.71 -2.83 24.28
N LEU A 336 -3.30 -3.34 25.44
CA LEU A 336 -2.62 -4.63 25.53
C LEU A 336 -3.57 -5.80 25.24
N ASP A 337 -4.82 -5.68 25.65
CA ASP A 337 -5.91 -6.58 25.22
C ASP A 337 -6.40 -6.15 23.84
N ARG A 338 -6.06 -6.89 22.81
CA ARG A 338 -6.40 -6.64 21.41
C ARG A 338 -7.90 -6.65 21.09
N LYS A 339 -8.73 -7.04 22.04
CA LYS A 339 -10.20 -6.92 21.95
C LYS A 339 -10.71 -5.55 22.41
N GLN A 340 -9.81 -4.70 22.88
CA GLN A 340 -10.07 -3.32 23.26
C GLN A 340 -9.27 -2.40 22.34
N GLN A 341 -9.95 -1.54 21.61
CA GLN A 341 -9.36 -0.69 20.60
C GLN A 341 -8.25 0.22 21.15
N PHE A 342 -8.53 0.91 22.27
CA PHE A 342 -7.64 1.91 22.85
C PHE A 342 -7.32 1.63 24.33
N MET A 343 -6.19 2.12 24.77
CA MET A 343 -5.85 2.16 26.20
C MET A 343 -6.83 3.04 26.98
N PRO A 344 -7.03 2.77 28.29
CA PRO A 344 -7.82 3.64 29.15
C PRO A 344 -7.32 5.09 29.09
N GLY A 345 -8.24 6.03 28.89
CA GLY A 345 -7.95 7.47 28.82
C GLY A 345 -7.64 8.02 27.42
N VAL A 346 -7.56 7.17 26.41
CA VAL A 346 -7.50 7.61 25.01
C VAL A 346 -8.91 7.94 24.52
N ASP A 347 -9.11 9.18 24.02
CA ASP A 347 -10.35 9.60 23.40
C ASP A 347 -10.42 9.07 21.96
N PRO A 348 -11.41 8.22 21.59
CA PRO A 348 -11.56 7.73 20.22
C PRO A 348 -11.78 8.82 19.17
N ASP A 349 -12.31 9.98 19.56
CA ASP A 349 -12.53 11.12 18.66
C ASP A 349 -11.31 12.02 18.52
N ASP A 350 -10.28 11.85 19.36
CA ASP A 350 -8.98 12.52 19.29
C ASP A 350 -7.86 11.65 19.86
N PRO A 351 -7.57 10.48 19.23
CA PRO A 351 -6.68 9.46 19.80
C PRO A 351 -5.25 9.96 20.05
N LEU A 352 -4.83 10.99 19.34
CA LEU A 352 -3.49 11.59 19.44
C LEU A 352 -3.46 12.89 20.26
N SER A 353 -4.59 13.31 20.84
CA SER A 353 -4.74 14.56 21.59
C SER A 353 -4.23 15.78 20.81
N LEU A 354 -4.61 15.87 19.51
CA LEU A 354 -4.17 16.95 18.62
C LEU A 354 -5.11 18.16 18.65
N LYS A 355 -6.36 17.98 19.10
CA LYS A 355 -7.36 19.07 19.23
C LYS A 355 -7.02 20.02 20.38
N GLU A 356 -6.37 19.52 21.43
CA GLU A 356 -5.98 20.30 22.62
C GLU A 356 -4.71 21.15 22.42
N ARG A 357 -3.96 20.92 21.33
CA ARG A 357 -2.66 21.58 21.07
C ARG A 357 -2.76 22.87 20.25
N LYS A 358 -3.97 23.44 20.12
CA LYS A 358 -4.22 24.72 19.38
C LYS A 358 -4.08 25.93 20.24
#